data_f558c359346366a17e2b9075042ba98e
#
_entry.id   f558c359346366a17e2b9075042ba98e
#
_cell.length_a   1.000
_cell.length_b   1.000
_cell.length_c   1.000
_cell.angle_alpha   90.00
_cell.angle_beta   90.00
_cell.angle_gamma   90.00
#
_symmetry.space_group_name_H-M   'P 1'
#
loop_
_entity.id
_entity.type
_entity.pdbx_description
1 polymer ?
#
loop_
_entity_poly.entity_id
_entity_poly.type
_entity_poly.pdbx_seq_one_letter_code
_entity_poly.pdbx_strand_id
1 'polypeptide(L)'
;STLLASSAASDVYKRQVYRENIDNILGYIHASEMFRRHEDWKKSIRPAVFAPESMLANKLMRTLMQQKKSLAIVVDEFGGTAGLVTLEDLVEEIFGDIEDEHDTQNLVARKVSDDEFEFSGRMEIERINEEFGLDIPESDDYLTIAGYILYHYQTLPRLGETVEIGNYRFTILPVSYTHLRAHETTLH
;
A
#
# COMPACT_ATOMS: atom_id res chain seq x y z
N SER A 1 18.76 -5.93 24.14
CA SER A 1 17.30 -5.91 24.14
C SER A 1 16.81 -5.61 22.73
N THR A 2 15.68 -6.21 22.37
CA THR A 2 15.05 -5.96 21.07
C THR A 2 13.81 -5.11 21.34
N LEU A 3 13.67 -4.00 20.67
CA LEU A 3 12.58 -3.05 20.86
C LEU A 3 11.75 -2.91 19.59
N LEU A 4 10.49 -2.54 19.75
CA LEU A 4 9.54 -2.25 18.68
C LEU A 4 9.34 -0.73 18.60
N ALA A 5 9.56 -0.15 17.43
CA ALA A 5 9.21 1.23 17.16
C ALA A 5 7.95 1.29 16.29
N SER A 6 7.13 2.29 16.51
CA SER A 6 5.95 2.59 15.70
C SER A 6 6.29 3.71 14.74
N SER A 7 6.11 3.52 13.47
CA SER A 7 6.08 4.61 12.50
C SER A 7 4.73 5.33 12.59
N ALA A 8 4.75 6.65 12.53
CA ALA A 8 3.61 7.49 12.85
C ALA A 8 2.90 7.87 11.61
N ALA A 9 2.54 7.29 10.66
CA ALA A 9 1.62 7.85 9.69
C ALA A 9 0.76 6.87 8.88
N SER A 10 1.22 5.86 8.24
CA SER A 10 0.32 5.14 7.34
C SER A 10 0.23 3.64 7.61
N ASP A 11 1.02 3.12 8.52
CA ASP A 11 1.08 1.69 8.72
C ASP A 11 0.89 1.28 10.18
N VAL A 12 -0.34 1.39 10.65
CA VAL A 12 -0.77 0.86 11.97
C VAL A 12 -0.47 -0.63 12.09
N TYR A 13 -0.30 -1.31 10.96
CA TYR A 13 -0.19 -2.77 10.88
C TYR A 13 1.24 -3.30 10.79
N LYS A 14 2.24 -2.49 10.46
CA LYS A 14 3.64 -2.92 10.33
C LYS A 14 4.52 -2.22 11.37
N ARG A 15 5.22 -2.98 12.20
CA ARG A 15 6.06 -2.47 13.28
C ARG A 15 7.52 -2.80 13.02
N GLN A 16 8.36 -1.77 12.99
CA GLN A 16 9.80 -1.91 12.87
C GLN A 16 10.39 -2.59 14.11
N VAL A 17 11.30 -3.51 13.88
CA VAL A 17 12.03 -4.23 14.94
C VAL A 17 13.50 -3.89 14.85
N TYR A 18 14.09 -3.41 15.93
CA TYR A 18 15.48 -3.03 16.00
C TYR A 18 16.18 -3.59 17.24
N ARG A 19 17.50 -3.60 17.25
CA ARG A 19 18.33 -4.04 18.36
C ARG A 19 19.13 -2.88 18.90
N GLU A 20 18.98 -2.58 20.20
CA GLU A 20 19.73 -1.56 20.96
C GLU A 20 19.50 -0.11 20.47
N ASN A 21 19.74 0.18 19.19
CA ASN A 21 19.60 1.47 18.57
C ASN A 21 18.64 1.35 17.37
N ILE A 22 17.90 2.41 17.09
CA ILE A 22 16.95 2.49 15.97
C ILE A 22 17.64 2.34 14.60
N ASP A 23 18.92 2.60 14.52
CA ASP A 23 19.71 2.40 13.31
C ASP A 23 20.10 0.94 13.05
N ASN A 24 19.93 0.08 14.07
CA ASN A 24 20.23 -1.35 13.94
C ASN A 24 18.94 -2.15 13.73
N ILE A 25 18.35 -1.98 12.55
CA ILE A 25 17.07 -2.59 12.21
C ILE A 25 17.26 -4.06 11.85
N LEU A 26 16.46 -4.92 12.47
CA LEU A 26 16.40 -6.36 12.19
C LEU A 26 15.36 -6.69 11.11
N GLY A 27 14.35 -5.85 10.95
CA GLY A 27 13.24 -6.07 10.04
C GLY A 27 11.95 -5.45 10.57
N TYR A 28 10.84 -6.01 10.18
CA TYR A 28 9.51 -5.59 10.65
C TYR A 28 8.64 -6.79 11.01
N ILE A 29 7.62 -6.55 11.80
CA ILE A 29 6.60 -7.54 12.15
C ILE A 29 5.21 -6.94 11.83
N HIS A 30 4.32 -7.76 11.29
CA HIS A 30 2.95 -7.35 11.08
C HIS A 30 2.19 -7.35 12.41
N ALA A 31 1.31 -6.36 12.64
CA ALA A 31 0.59 -6.22 13.91
C ALA A 31 -0.30 -7.45 14.20
N SER A 32 -0.86 -8.10 13.16
CA SER A 32 -1.64 -9.32 13.32
C SER A 32 -0.85 -10.46 13.99
N GLU A 33 0.46 -10.52 13.75
CA GLU A 33 1.32 -11.51 14.38
C GLU A 33 1.48 -11.29 15.89
N MET A 34 1.30 -10.06 16.36
CA MET A 34 1.37 -9.75 17.80
C MET A 34 0.16 -10.26 18.56
N PHE A 35 -0.98 -10.45 17.88
CA PHE A 35 -2.21 -11.00 18.48
C PHE A 35 -2.26 -12.53 18.43
N ARG A 36 -1.43 -13.16 17.60
CA ARG A 36 -1.24 -14.61 17.60
C ARG A 36 -0.40 -14.97 18.81
N ARG A 37 -0.87 -15.94 19.61
CA ARG A 37 -0.12 -16.49 20.75
C ARG A 37 1.05 -17.33 20.26
N HIS A 38 2.09 -16.69 19.76
CA HIS A 38 3.36 -17.36 19.48
C HIS A 38 4.28 -17.24 20.69
N GLU A 39 4.82 -18.34 21.15
CA GLU A 39 5.82 -18.37 22.22
C GLU A 39 7.11 -17.63 21.82
N ASP A 40 7.37 -17.50 20.52
CA ASP A 40 8.56 -16.83 19.99
C ASP A 40 8.21 -15.92 18.79
N TRP A 41 7.72 -14.72 19.08
CA TRP A 41 7.38 -13.70 18.08
C TRP A 41 8.58 -13.27 17.21
N LYS A 42 9.84 -13.53 17.67
CA LYS A 42 11.04 -13.18 16.88
C LYS A 42 11.12 -13.96 15.58
N LYS A 43 10.49 -15.12 15.50
CA LYS A 43 10.41 -15.91 14.27
C LYS A 43 9.50 -15.29 13.20
N SER A 44 8.63 -14.37 13.61
CA SER A 44 7.75 -13.63 12.71
C SER A 44 8.38 -12.35 12.15
N ILE A 45 9.65 -12.06 12.49
CA ILE A 45 10.35 -10.89 11.94
C ILE A 45 10.63 -11.14 10.46
N ARG A 46 10.08 -10.25 9.63
CA ARG A 46 10.30 -10.25 8.18
C ARG A 46 11.48 -9.32 7.85
N PRO A 47 12.43 -9.72 7.00
CA PRO A 47 13.51 -8.85 6.60
C PRO A 47 12.99 -7.68 5.75
N ALA A 48 13.44 -6.46 6.07
CA ALA A 48 13.17 -5.27 5.30
C ALA A 48 14.19 -5.07 4.16
N VAL A 49 13.79 -4.34 3.13
CA VAL A 49 14.69 -3.82 2.10
C VAL A 49 15.33 -2.55 2.63
N PHE A 50 16.62 -2.35 2.40
CA PHE A 50 17.31 -1.11 2.71
C PHE A 50 17.54 -0.31 1.43
N ALA A 51 17.22 0.97 1.47
CA ALA A 51 17.38 1.88 0.34
C ALA A 51 18.03 3.19 0.80
N PRO A 52 19.02 3.72 0.08
CA PRO A 52 19.58 5.04 0.40
C PRO A 52 18.55 6.15 0.06
N GLU A 53 18.58 7.26 0.80
CA GLU A 53 17.72 8.43 0.55
C GLU A 53 17.80 8.94 -0.89
N SER A 54 18.97 8.81 -1.52
CA SER A 54 19.19 9.22 -2.90
C SER A 54 18.54 8.32 -3.95
N MET A 55 17.91 7.20 -3.53
CA MET A 55 17.25 6.30 -4.46
C MET A 55 15.95 6.91 -4.98
N LEU A 56 15.76 6.89 -6.29
CA LEU A 56 14.50 7.35 -6.90
C LEU A 56 13.32 6.47 -6.48
N ALA A 57 12.20 7.08 -6.16
CA ALA A 57 10.97 6.40 -5.71
C ALA A 57 10.51 5.30 -6.68
N ASN A 58 10.51 5.56 -7.98
CA ASN A 58 10.14 4.57 -8.99
C ASN A 58 11.09 3.36 -9.05
N LYS A 59 12.39 3.55 -8.74
CA LYS A 59 13.36 2.46 -8.66
C LYS A 59 13.14 1.63 -7.40
N LEU A 60 12.90 2.29 -6.27
CA LEU A 60 12.60 1.62 -5.00
C LEU A 60 11.33 0.79 -5.12
N MET A 61 10.27 1.37 -5.68
CA MET A 61 9.02 0.67 -5.92
C MET A 61 9.20 -0.61 -6.75
N ARG A 62 9.93 -0.53 -7.86
CA ARG A 62 10.25 -1.72 -8.69
C ARG A 62 11.03 -2.77 -7.89
N THR A 63 11.96 -2.34 -7.05
CA THR A 63 12.76 -3.24 -6.20
C THR A 63 11.86 -3.96 -5.20
N LEU A 64 10.95 -3.25 -4.54
CA LEU A 64 9.99 -3.83 -3.60
C LEU A 64 9.10 -4.85 -4.30
N MET A 65 8.52 -4.49 -5.46
CA MET A 65 7.67 -5.39 -6.23
C MET A 65 8.42 -6.66 -6.67
N GLN A 66 9.63 -6.53 -7.23
CA GLN A 66 10.44 -7.68 -7.67
C GLN A 66 10.81 -8.61 -6.52
N GLN A 67 11.07 -8.06 -5.33
CA GLN A 67 11.41 -8.83 -4.15
C GLN A 67 10.19 -9.28 -3.35
N LYS A 68 8.98 -8.94 -3.80
CA LYS A 68 7.71 -9.18 -3.08
C LYS A 68 7.77 -8.67 -1.65
N LYS A 69 8.20 -7.42 -1.50
CA LYS A 69 8.28 -6.71 -0.23
C LYS A 69 7.36 -5.49 -0.25
N SER A 70 6.71 -5.23 0.86
CA SER A 70 5.80 -4.11 1.01
C SER A 70 6.41 -2.92 1.76
N LEU A 71 7.68 -3.05 2.23
CA LEU A 71 8.30 -2.05 3.08
C LEU A 71 9.81 -1.97 2.84
N ALA A 72 10.33 -0.74 2.83
CA ALA A 72 11.76 -0.45 2.84
C ALA A 72 12.14 0.47 4.00
N ILE A 73 13.35 0.30 4.50
CA ILE A 73 14.01 1.20 5.43
C ILE A 73 14.88 2.14 4.63
N VAL A 74 14.69 3.43 4.80
CA VAL A 74 15.51 4.45 4.16
C VAL A 74 16.68 4.79 5.07
N VAL A 75 17.88 4.78 4.50
CA VAL A 75 19.12 5.04 5.24
C VAL A 75 19.83 6.27 4.66
N ASP A 76 20.40 7.07 5.54
CA ASP A 76 21.24 8.21 5.18
C ASP A 76 22.66 7.79 4.74
N GLU A 77 23.50 8.76 4.34
CA GLU A 77 24.86 8.49 3.90
C GLU A 77 25.80 8.03 5.03
N PHE A 78 25.38 8.16 6.28
CA PHE A 78 26.14 7.71 7.46
C PHE A 78 25.69 6.33 7.95
N GLY A 79 24.70 5.73 7.29
CA GLY A 79 24.12 4.45 7.65
C GLY A 79 23.10 4.53 8.79
N GLY A 80 22.68 5.74 9.17
CA GLY A 80 21.57 5.98 10.10
C GLY A 80 20.22 5.73 9.43
N THR A 81 19.22 5.44 10.23
CA THR A 81 17.85 5.27 9.74
C THR A 81 17.19 6.63 9.54
N ALA A 82 16.98 7.02 8.29
CA ALA A 82 16.29 8.24 7.91
C ALA A 82 14.75 8.08 8.03
N GLY A 83 14.25 6.90 7.72
CA GLY A 83 12.83 6.62 7.81
C GLY A 83 12.43 5.24 7.29
N LEU A 84 11.14 5.13 7.07
CA LEU A 84 10.50 3.92 6.57
C LEU A 84 9.55 4.36 5.46
N VAL A 85 9.47 3.59 4.39
CA VAL A 85 8.55 3.82 3.28
C VAL A 85 7.88 2.51 2.89
N THR A 86 6.60 2.57 2.62
CA THR A 86 5.83 1.41 2.15
C THR A 86 5.64 1.43 0.64
N LEU A 87 5.23 0.31 0.08
CA LEU A 87 4.87 0.26 -1.34
C LEU A 87 3.67 1.15 -1.62
N GLU A 88 2.73 1.22 -0.69
CA GLU A 88 1.55 2.08 -0.75
C GLU A 88 1.93 3.55 -0.82
N ASP A 89 2.84 4.04 0.05
CA ASP A 89 3.34 5.41 0.04
C ASP A 89 4.00 5.76 -1.31
N LEU A 90 4.80 4.84 -1.85
CA LEU A 90 5.45 5.02 -3.15
C LEU A 90 4.46 5.08 -4.30
N VAL A 91 3.41 4.29 -4.25
CA VAL A 91 2.34 4.32 -5.25
C VAL A 91 1.61 5.65 -5.17
N GLU A 92 1.27 6.10 -3.97
CA GLU A 92 0.63 7.38 -3.74
C GLU A 92 1.45 8.56 -4.27
N GLU A 93 2.73 8.60 -3.94
CA GLU A 93 3.65 9.66 -4.40
C GLU A 93 3.82 9.69 -5.93
N ILE A 94 3.90 8.51 -6.57
CA ILE A 94 4.14 8.42 -8.01
C ILE A 94 2.89 8.74 -8.83
N PHE A 95 1.71 8.41 -8.32
CA PHE A 95 0.44 8.67 -9.01
C PHE A 95 -0.16 10.04 -8.70
N GLY A 96 0.49 10.83 -7.83
CA GLY A 96 0.08 12.16 -7.39
C GLY A 96 -0.97 12.12 -6.29
N ASP A 97 -1.11 13.26 -5.63
CA ASP A 97 -2.10 13.50 -4.59
C ASP A 97 -3.49 13.04 -5.04
N ILE A 98 -3.87 11.93 -4.53
CA ILE A 98 -5.27 11.59 -4.47
C ILE A 98 -5.69 12.08 -3.10
N GLU A 99 -6.09 13.32 -3.09
CA GLU A 99 -6.69 14.11 -2.00
C GLU A 99 -6.80 13.51 -0.59
N ASP A 100 -6.32 14.34 0.35
CA ASP A 100 -6.56 14.54 1.78
C ASP A 100 -7.29 13.44 2.58
N GLU A 101 -6.73 13.14 3.74
CA GLU A 101 -7.22 12.18 4.77
C GLU A 101 -8.68 12.39 5.23
N HIS A 102 -9.37 13.39 4.69
CA HIS A 102 -10.78 13.68 4.97
C HIS A 102 -11.74 13.27 3.86
N ASP A 103 -11.27 12.75 2.74
CA ASP A 103 -12.11 12.41 1.58
C ASP A 103 -12.47 10.92 1.48
N THR A 104 -12.91 10.34 2.62
CA THR A 104 -13.59 9.03 2.62
C THR A 104 -14.91 9.03 1.82
N GLN A 105 -15.34 10.20 1.29
CA GLN A 105 -16.62 10.34 0.60
C GLN A 105 -16.58 10.14 -0.92
N ASN A 106 -15.40 10.04 -1.54
CA ASN A 106 -15.28 9.97 -3.01
C ASN A 106 -14.65 8.68 -3.57
N LEU A 107 -14.49 7.65 -2.76
CA LEU A 107 -14.07 6.36 -3.28
C LEU A 107 -15.17 5.78 -4.17
N VAL A 108 -14.84 5.55 -5.44
CA VAL A 108 -15.75 4.87 -6.36
C VAL A 108 -15.83 3.41 -5.97
N ALA A 109 -17.05 2.97 -5.67
CA ALA A 109 -17.38 1.59 -5.40
C ALA A 109 -18.77 1.32 -5.96
N ARG A 110 -18.85 0.73 -7.14
CA ARG A 110 -20.14 0.47 -7.78
C ARG A 110 -20.17 -0.82 -8.58
N LYS A 111 -21.30 -1.47 -8.55
CA LYS A 111 -21.62 -2.58 -9.45
C LYS A 111 -22.07 -2.00 -10.79
N VAL A 112 -21.38 -2.34 -11.87
CA VAL A 112 -21.71 -1.91 -13.23
C VAL A 112 -22.65 -2.91 -13.91
N SER A 113 -22.37 -4.20 -13.72
CA SER A 113 -23.22 -5.32 -14.17
C SER A 113 -23.13 -6.48 -13.17
N ASP A 114 -23.71 -7.65 -13.49
CA ASP A 114 -23.69 -8.78 -12.56
C ASP A 114 -22.27 -9.28 -12.27
N ASP A 115 -21.37 -9.19 -13.23
CA ASP A 115 -20.00 -9.67 -13.15
C ASP A 115 -18.96 -8.56 -13.30
N GLU A 116 -19.39 -7.27 -13.28
CA GLU A 116 -18.51 -6.14 -13.49
C GLU A 116 -18.69 -5.09 -12.40
N PHE A 117 -17.58 -4.68 -11.83
CA PHE A 117 -17.50 -3.73 -10.74
C PHE A 117 -16.46 -2.65 -11.05
N GLU A 118 -16.66 -1.46 -10.53
CA GLU A 118 -15.71 -0.37 -10.63
C GLU A 118 -15.32 0.08 -9.23
N PHE A 119 -14.03 0.04 -8.94
CA PHE A 119 -13.48 0.40 -7.64
C PHE A 119 -12.35 1.41 -7.78
N SER A 120 -12.27 2.32 -6.83
CA SER A 120 -11.05 3.08 -6.61
C SER A 120 -9.93 2.14 -6.17
N GLY A 121 -8.73 2.30 -6.74
CA GLY A 121 -7.57 1.47 -6.41
C GLY A 121 -7.19 1.47 -4.92
N ARG A 122 -7.61 2.48 -4.18
CA ARG A 122 -7.42 2.63 -2.73
C ARG A 122 -8.42 1.85 -1.87
N MET A 123 -9.46 1.30 -2.45
CA MET A 123 -10.41 0.51 -1.67
C MET A 123 -9.74 -0.71 -1.06
N GLU A 124 -10.02 -0.92 0.21
CA GLU A 124 -9.57 -2.10 0.94
C GLU A 124 -10.29 -3.35 0.43
N ILE A 125 -9.52 -4.42 0.29
CA ILE A 125 -10.03 -5.70 -0.23
C ILE A 125 -11.08 -6.29 0.70
N GLU A 126 -10.85 -6.23 2.02
CA GLU A 126 -11.81 -6.67 3.03
C GLU A 126 -13.17 -6.02 2.82
N ARG A 127 -13.18 -4.69 2.65
CA ARG A 127 -14.41 -3.94 2.39
C ARG A 127 -15.07 -4.32 1.06
N ILE A 128 -14.30 -4.52 0.00
CA ILE A 128 -14.82 -4.97 -1.30
C ILE A 128 -15.46 -6.35 -1.17
N ASN A 129 -14.81 -7.28 -0.48
CA ASN A 129 -15.34 -8.61 -0.27
C ASN A 129 -16.65 -8.57 0.54
N GLU A 130 -16.70 -7.78 1.61
CA GLU A 130 -17.90 -7.64 2.45
C GLU A 130 -19.08 -6.98 1.72
N GLU A 131 -18.83 -5.85 1.03
CA GLU A 131 -19.90 -5.06 0.43
C GLU A 131 -20.43 -5.68 -0.89
N PHE A 132 -19.57 -6.34 -1.67
CA PHE A 132 -19.91 -6.84 -3.01
C PHE A 132 -19.97 -8.37 -3.10
N GLY A 133 -19.63 -9.07 -2.02
CA GLY A 133 -19.65 -10.54 -1.99
C GLY A 133 -18.58 -11.16 -2.90
N LEU A 134 -17.44 -10.48 -3.07
CA LEU A 134 -16.31 -10.98 -3.82
C LEU A 134 -15.41 -11.80 -2.90
N ASP A 135 -14.53 -12.61 -3.48
CA ASP A 135 -13.56 -13.45 -2.75
C ASP A 135 -12.15 -13.16 -3.26
N ILE A 136 -11.76 -11.87 -3.20
CA ILE A 136 -10.42 -11.43 -3.54
C ILE A 136 -9.49 -11.85 -2.39
N PRO A 137 -8.37 -12.54 -2.66
CA PRO A 137 -7.47 -12.99 -1.60
C PRO A 137 -6.94 -11.84 -0.76
N GLU A 138 -7.07 -11.94 0.55
CA GLU A 138 -6.52 -11.02 1.53
C GLU A 138 -5.11 -11.44 1.92
N SER A 139 -4.24 -10.46 2.21
CA SER A 139 -2.86 -10.72 2.61
C SER A 139 -2.32 -9.59 3.47
N ASP A 140 -1.38 -9.94 4.35
CA ASP A 140 -0.57 -8.96 5.10
C ASP A 140 0.39 -8.14 4.20
N ASP A 141 0.57 -8.54 2.95
CA ASP A 141 1.48 -7.88 2.02
C ASP A 141 0.80 -6.78 1.19
N TYR A 142 -0.54 -6.75 1.17
CA TYR A 142 -1.34 -5.72 0.50
C TYR A 142 -2.73 -5.61 1.16
N LEU A 143 -3.25 -4.41 1.28
CA LEU A 143 -4.57 -4.15 1.87
C LEU A 143 -5.57 -3.67 0.82
N THR A 144 -5.09 -2.96 -0.22
CA THR A 144 -5.94 -2.32 -1.23
C THR A 144 -5.94 -3.08 -2.55
N ILE A 145 -6.94 -2.78 -3.40
CA ILE A 145 -7.02 -3.38 -4.73
C ILE A 145 -5.83 -3.01 -5.62
N ALA A 146 -5.31 -1.78 -5.52
CA ALA A 146 -4.09 -1.39 -6.23
C ALA A 146 -2.88 -2.16 -5.71
N GLY A 147 -2.76 -2.33 -4.39
CA GLY A 147 -1.71 -3.15 -3.77
C GLY A 147 -1.76 -4.59 -4.26
N TYR A 148 -2.95 -5.19 -4.32
CA TYR A 148 -3.15 -6.54 -4.84
C TYR A 148 -2.69 -6.68 -6.30
N ILE A 149 -3.10 -5.75 -7.16
CA ILE A 149 -2.71 -5.75 -8.58
C ILE A 149 -1.19 -5.63 -8.71
N LEU A 150 -0.57 -4.66 -8.01
CA LEU A 150 0.86 -4.42 -8.08
C LEU A 150 1.68 -5.59 -7.52
N TYR A 151 1.22 -6.20 -6.44
CA TYR A 151 1.89 -7.35 -5.83
C TYR A 151 1.97 -8.54 -6.79
N HIS A 152 0.90 -8.81 -7.53
CA HIS A 152 0.84 -9.95 -8.46
C HIS A 152 1.41 -9.63 -9.83
N TYR A 153 1.15 -8.43 -10.36
CA TYR A 153 1.59 -8.03 -11.69
C TYR A 153 3.05 -7.60 -11.75
N GLN A 154 3.60 -7.13 -10.61
CA GLN A 154 5.02 -6.77 -10.42
C GLN A 154 5.53 -5.62 -11.33
N THR A 155 4.63 -4.92 -12.01
CA THR A 155 4.91 -3.73 -12.80
C THR A 155 3.74 -2.76 -12.67
N LEU A 156 3.96 -1.49 -13.05
CA LEU A 156 2.88 -0.53 -13.13
C LEU A 156 2.07 -0.77 -14.39
N PRO A 157 0.79 -1.14 -14.28
CA PRO A 157 -0.06 -1.27 -15.45
C PRO A 157 -0.34 0.11 -16.06
N ARG A 158 -0.51 0.16 -17.37
CA ARG A 158 -0.83 1.38 -18.11
C ARG A 158 -2.33 1.64 -18.09
N LEU A 159 -2.72 2.90 -18.31
CA LEU A 159 -4.12 3.23 -18.54
C LEU A 159 -4.69 2.41 -19.71
N GLY A 160 -5.85 1.82 -19.49
CA GLY A 160 -6.50 0.93 -20.45
C GLY A 160 -5.93 -0.49 -20.50
N GLU A 161 -4.87 -0.76 -19.75
CA GLU A 161 -4.29 -2.11 -19.70
C GLU A 161 -5.18 -3.03 -18.85
N THR A 162 -5.26 -4.29 -19.27
CA THR A 162 -6.00 -5.33 -18.57
C THR A 162 -5.03 -6.34 -17.98
N VAL A 163 -5.16 -6.60 -16.69
CA VAL A 163 -4.35 -7.54 -15.91
C VAL A 163 -5.23 -8.67 -15.42
N GLU A 164 -4.84 -9.92 -15.65
CA GLU A 164 -5.54 -11.09 -15.13
C GLU A 164 -4.81 -11.65 -13.91
N ILE A 165 -5.52 -11.77 -12.79
CA ILE A 165 -4.99 -12.31 -11.53
C ILE A 165 -6.01 -13.28 -10.94
N GLY A 166 -5.67 -14.55 -10.88
CA GLY A 166 -6.59 -15.59 -10.41
C GLY A 166 -7.84 -15.66 -11.28
N ASN A 167 -9.01 -15.48 -10.67
CA ASN A 167 -10.30 -15.50 -11.36
C ASN A 167 -10.77 -14.11 -11.78
N TYR A 168 -9.97 -13.07 -11.55
CA TYR A 168 -10.35 -11.68 -11.76
C TYR A 168 -9.58 -11.07 -12.94
N ARG A 169 -10.26 -10.17 -13.64
CA ARG A 169 -9.69 -9.36 -14.70
C ARG A 169 -9.83 -7.89 -14.33
N PHE A 170 -8.72 -7.17 -14.23
CA PHE A 170 -8.66 -5.77 -13.83
C PHE A 170 -8.29 -4.92 -15.04
N THR A 171 -9.15 -3.98 -15.40
CA THR A 171 -8.86 -2.98 -16.43
C THR A 171 -8.59 -1.64 -15.75
N ILE A 172 -7.45 -1.02 -16.06
CA ILE A 172 -7.03 0.24 -15.45
C ILE A 172 -7.74 1.39 -16.14
N LEU A 173 -8.64 2.04 -15.42
CA LEU A 173 -9.43 3.15 -15.93
C LEU A 173 -8.76 4.50 -15.60
N PRO A 174 -8.94 5.54 -16.43
CA PRO A 174 -8.53 6.89 -16.06
C PRO A 174 -9.36 7.39 -14.88
N VAL A 175 -8.71 8.09 -13.95
CA VAL A 175 -9.43 8.78 -12.88
C VAL A 175 -10.27 9.89 -13.49
N SER A 176 -11.58 9.78 -13.37
CA SER A 176 -12.51 10.80 -13.88
C SER A 176 -12.75 11.84 -12.78
N TYR A 177 -12.16 13.02 -12.91
CA TYR A 177 -12.41 14.17 -12.04
C TYR A 177 -13.73 14.87 -12.39
N THR A 178 -14.85 14.16 -12.45
CA THR A 178 -16.13 14.73 -12.87
C THR A 178 -16.91 15.43 -11.76
N HIS A 179 -16.30 15.83 -10.64
CA HIS A 179 -17.04 16.52 -9.58
C HIS A 179 -16.54 17.91 -9.18
N LEU A 180 -15.74 18.58 -9.99
CA LEU A 180 -15.39 19.99 -9.74
C LEU A 180 -15.82 20.89 -10.88
N ARG A 181 -17.13 20.97 -11.16
CA ARG A 181 -17.77 22.11 -11.82
C ARG A 181 -19.26 22.10 -11.60
N ALA A 182 -19.65 22.39 -10.38
CA ALA A 182 -20.95 22.99 -10.13
C ALA A 182 -20.76 24.11 -9.10
N HIS A 183 -20.99 25.32 -9.59
CA HIS A 183 -21.15 26.56 -8.86
C HIS A 183 -19.91 27.39 -8.59
N GLU A 184 -19.78 28.40 -9.52
CA GLU A 184 -20.18 29.72 -9.09
C GLU A 184 -20.50 30.60 -10.30
N THR A 185 -21.74 30.75 -10.57
CA THR A 185 -22.25 31.89 -11.30
C THR A 185 -23.45 32.41 -10.52
N THR A 186 -23.20 33.30 -9.62
CA THR A 186 -24.10 34.39 -9.33
C THR A 186 -23.28 35.54 -8.89
N LEU A 187 -23.32 36.55 -9.78
CA LEU A 187 -23.46 37.85 -9.23
C LEU A 187 -23.82 38.87 -10.20
N HIS A 188 -24.70 39.46 -9.78
CA HIS A 188 -24.92 40.89 -9.96
C HIS A 188 -23.83 41.79 -9.40
#